data_1dc30e9e302de6088fa23820b019386f
#
_entry.id   1dc30e9e302de6088fa23820b019386f
#
_cell.length_a   1.000
_cell.length_b   1.000
_cell.length_c   1.000
_cell.angle_alpha   90.00
_cell.angle_beta   90.00
_cell.angle_gamma   90.00
#
_symmetry.space_group_name_H-M   'P 1'
#
loop_
_entity.id
_entity.type
_entity.pdbx_description
1 polymer ?
#
loop_
_entity_poly.entity_id
_entity_poly.type
_entity_poly.pdbx_seq_one_letter_code
_entity_poly.pdbx_strand_id
1 'polypeptide(L)'
;MNLENILPKDGPPLDEVTKYIEKYKNDLIVIKYGGNVLIDRNVFNNFITDLSVLNKLGLATVVIHGGGPRIKRELEKSNIQSKFIRGLRVTDKHIINIVESVLIDFNSDIVNSLKNKGTSAISLHTKRNNVIKTLSLIHI
;
A
#
# COMPACT_ATOMS: atom_id res chain seq x y z
N MET A 1 1.35 -20.94 18.61
CA MET A 1 0.48 -19.87 18.09
C MET A 1 -0.87 -20.50 17.74
N ASN A 2 -1.98 -20.05 18.33
CA ASN A 2 -3.28 -20.63 18.01
C ASN A 2 -3.85 -19.91 16.77
N LEU A 3 -3.83 -20.58 15.61
CA LEU A 3 -4.26 -20.03 14.33
C LEU A 3 -5.76 -19.66 14.33
N GLU A 4 -6.59 -20.40 15.07
CA GLU A 4 -8.03 -20.14 15.19
C GLU A 4 -8.35 -18.74 15.73
N ASN A 5 -7.48 -18.19 16.57
CA ASN A 5 -7.65 -16.86 17.14
C ASN A 5 -7.18 -15.72 16.21
N ILE A 6 -6.49 -16.05 15.12
CA ILE A 6 -5.93 -15.08 14.19
C ILE A 6 -6.78 -14.97 12.94
N LEU A 7 -7.30 -16.09 12.48
CA LEU A 7 -8.08 -16.15 11.25
C LEU A 7 -9.48 -15.55 11.42
N PRO A 8 -10.01 -14.91 10.38
CA PRO A 8 -11.40 -14.49 10.37
C PRO A 8 -12.32 -15.73 10.40
N LYS A 9 -13.53 -15.59 10.96
CA LYS A 9 -14.49 -16.71 11.07
C LYS A 9 -14.85 -17.35 9.74
N ASP A 10 -14.88 -16.55 8.67
CA ASP A 10 -15.17 -16.98 7.30
C ASP A 10 -13.89 -17.20 6.49
N GLY A 11 -12.77 -17.45 7.17
CA GLY A 11 -11.46 -17.70 6.56
C GLY A 11 -11.33 -19.11 5.95
N PRO A 12 -10.24 -19.38 5.23
CA PRO A 12 -9.98 -20.69 4.69
C PRO A 12 -9.75 -21.73 5.81
N PRO A 13 -9.92 -23.04 5.51
CA PRO A 13 -9.67 -24.11 6.46
C PRO A 13 -8.24 -24.10 7.02
N LEU A 14 -8.09 -24.46 8.29
CA LEU A 14 -6.79 -24.42 9.01
C LEU A 14 -5.69 -25.24 8.34
N ASP A 15 -6.01 -26.39 7.80
CA ASP A 15 -5.08 -27.27 7.09
C ASP A 15 -4.56 -26.63 5.80
N GLU A 16 -5.41 -25.89 5.10
CA GLU A 16 -5.04 -25.13 3.92
C GLU A 16 -4.14 -23.95 4.28
N VAL A 17 -4.51 -23.18 5.30
CA VAL A 17 -3.70 -22.07 5.82
C VAL A 17 -2.30 -22.55 6.21
N THR A 18 -2.21 -23.66 6.92
CA THR A 18 -0.92 -24.22 7.35
C THR A 18 -0.02 -24.58 6.16
N LYS A 19 -0.58 -25.17 5.11
CA LYS A 19 0.16 -25.47 3.88
C LYS A 19 0.72 -24.21 3.21
N TYR A 20 -0.07 -23.13 3.15
CA TYR A 20 0.37 -21.87 2.55
C TYR A 20 1.39 -21.14 3.42
N ILE A 21 1.26 -21.18 4.74
CA ILE A 21 2.28 -20.63 5.64
C ILE A 21 3.61 -21.35 5.41
N GLU A 22 3.63 -22.68 5.42
CA GLU A 22 4.84 -23.46 5.19
C GLU A 22 5.45 -23.19 3.81
N LYS A 23 4.62 -23.03 2.79
CA LYS A 23 5.08 -22.74 1.43
C LYS A 23 5.74 -21.37 1.31
N TYR A 24 5.23 -20.33 1.97
CA TYR A 24 5.62 -18.93 1.75
C TYR A 24 6.37 -18.29 2.94
N LYS A 25 6.64 -19.02 4.03
CA LYS A 25 7.30 -18.49 5.22
C LYS A 25 8.67 -17.86 5.00
N ASN A 26 9.35 -18.22 3.91
CA ASN A 26 10.66 -17.69 3.53
C ASN A 26 10.58 -16.71 2.36
N ASP A 27 9.40 -16.45 1.84
CA ASP A 27 9.19 -15.60 0.67
C ASP A 27 8.76 -14.20 1.07
N LEU A 28 9.02 -13.24 0.18
CA LEU A 28 8.50 -11.89 0.28
C LEU A 28 7.25 -11.76 -0.59
N ILE A 29 6.10 -11.55 0.04
CA ILE A 29 4.82 -11.44 -0.66
C ILE A 29 4.59 -9.99 -1.06
N VAL A 30 4.56 -9.71 -2.36
CA VAL A 30 4.29 -8.37 -2.89
C VAL A 30 2.80 -8.20 -3.16
N ILE A 31 2.19 -7.23 -2.50
CA ILE A 31 0.76 -6.92 -2.62
C ILE A 31 0.59 -5.54 -3.26
N LYS A 32 -0.02 -5.51 -4.44
CA LYS A 32 -0.37 -4.25 -5.09
C LYS A 32 -1.74 -3.77 -4.61
N TYR A 33 -1.77 -2.59 -4.00
CA TYR A 33 -2.99 -1.92 -3.55
C TYR A 33 -3.22 -0.65 -4.36
N GLY A 34 -4.23 -0.65 -5.23
CA GLY A 34 -4.42 0.46 -6.18
C GLY A 34 -5.85 0.65 -6.64
N GLY A 35 -6.06 1.68 -7.44
CA GLY A 35 -7.34 2.02 -8.04
C GLY A 35 -8.34 2.65 -7.08
N ASN A 36 -9.63 2.49 -7.38
CA ASN A 36 -10.74 3.10 -6.63
C ASN A 36 -10.97 2.49 -5.24
N VAL A 37 -10.33 1.37 -4.92
CA VAL A 37 -10.36 0.70 -3.61
C VAL A 37 -9.89 1.62 -2.48
N LEU A 38 -9.11 2.66 -2.81
CA LEU A 38 -8.56 3.64 -1.87
C LEU A 38 -9.57 4.68 -1.36
N ILE A 39 -10.78 4.72 -1.89
CA ILE A 39 -11.80 5.74 -1.58
C ILE A 39 -12.70 5.27 -0.44
N ASP A 40 -12.98 3.98 -0.37
CA ASP A 40 -13.86 3.39 0.63
C ASP A 40 -13.10 3.10 1.92
N ARG A 41 -13.57 3.70 3.02
CA ARG A 41 -12.96 3.53 4.34
C ARG A 41 -13.09 2.10 4.88
N ASN A 42 -14.19 1.42 4.58
CA ASN A 42 -14.41 0.05 5.04
C ASN A 42 -13.46 -0.91 4.31
N VAL A 43 -13.32 -0.74 2.99
CA VAL A 43 -12.39 -1.53 2.19
C VAL A 43 -10.94 -1.28 2.65
N PHE A 44 -10.57 -0.04 2.96
CA PHE A 44 -9.26 0.27 3.53
C PHE A 44 -9.05 -0.44 4.87
N ASN A 45 -10.02 -0.38 5.78
CA ASN A 45 -9.92 -1.01 7.09
C ASN A 45 -9.83 -2.54 6.99
N ASN A 46 -10.57 -3.17 6.08
CA ASN A 46 -10.48 -4.60 5.81
C ASN A 46 -9.09 -4.96 5.28
N PHE A 47 -8.57 -4.22 4.31
CA PHE A 47 -7.22 -4.41 3.80
C PHE A 47 -6.14 -4.34 4.90
N ILE A 48 -6.22 -3.35 5.79
CA ILE A 48 -5.30 -3.23 6.94
C ILE A 48 -5.45 -4.43 7.89
N THR A 49 -6.67 -4.91 8.07
CA THR A 49 -6.93 -6.10 8.88
C THR A 49 -6.28 -7.34 8.28
N ASP A 50 -6.46 -7.56 6.99
CA ASP A 50 -5.90 -8.71 6.26
C ASP A 50 -4.36 -8.70 6.29
N LEU A 51 -3.74 -7.53 6.08
CA LEU A 51 -2.29 -7.38 6.22
C LEU A 51 -1.81 -7.70 7.64
N SER A 52 -2.56 -7.27 8.66
CA SER A 52 -2.24 -7.59 10.05
C SER A 52 -2.35 -9.09 10.33
N VAL A 53 -3.32 -9.78 9.74
CA VAL A 53 -3.46 -11.24 9.82
C VAL A 53 -2.25 -11.91 9.17
N LEU A 54 -1.88 -11.56 7.95
CA LEU A 54 -0.70 -12.11 7.27
C LEU A 54 0.57 -11.95 8.09
N ASN A 55 0.78 -10.78 8.68
CA ASN A 55 1.94 -10.54 9.54
C ASN A 55 1.91 -11.41 10.81
N LYS A 56 0.75 -11.56 11.46
CA LYS A 56 0.59 -12.46 12.62
C LYS A 56 0.81 -13.93 12.27
N LEU A 57 0.56 -14.32 11.04
CA LEU A 57 0.87 -15.66 10.51
C LEU A 57 2.36 -15.85 10.20
N GLY A 58 3.19 -14.82 10.40
CA GLY A 58 4.64 -14.86 10.15
C GLY A 58 5.03 -14.64 8.70
N LEU A 59 4.11 -14.20 7.85
CA LEU A 59 4.37 -13.94 6.44
C LEU A 59 4.92 -12.52 6.23
N ALA A 60 6.03 -12.41 5.50
CA ALA A 60 6.62 -11.12 5.16
C ALA A 60 5.92 -10.49 3.96
N THR A 61 5.37 -9.28 4.13
CA THR A 61 4.63 -8.59 3.07
C THR A 61 5.26 -7.25 2.70
N VAL A 62 5.25 -6.91 1.41
CA VAL A 62 5.54 -5.57 0.87
C VAL A 62 4.31 -5.07 0.15
N VAL A 63 3.80 -3.91 0.55
CA VAL A 63 2.66 -3.26 -0.09
C VAL A 63 3.14 -2.20 -1.06
N ILE A 64 2.73 -2.33 -2.31
CA ILE A 64 2.91 -1.30 -3.34
C ILE A 64 1.56 -0.62 -3.55
N HIS A 65 1.45 0.64 -3.16
CA HIS A 65 0.22 1.39 -3.30
C HIS A 65 0.30 2.50 -4.36
N GLY A 66 -0.83 2.81 -4.96
CA GLY A 66 -1.01 3.99 -5.79
C GLY A 66 -1.62 5.15 -4.99
N GLY A 67 -1.96 6.24 -5.68
CA GLY A 67 -2.57 7.42 -5.05
C GLY A 67 -3.52 8.19 -5.96
N GLY A 68 -3.87 7.64 -7.13
CA GLY A 68 -4.62 8.34 -8.18
C GLY A 68 -5.80 9.18 -7.69
N PRO A 69 -6.78 8.62 -6.97
CA PRO A 69 -7.93 9.36 -6.46
C PRO A 69 -7.58 10.45 -5.43
N ARG A 70 -6.62 10.18 -4.54
CA ARG A 70 -6.15 11.17 -3.55
C ARG A 70 -5.40 12.31 -4.24
N ILE A 71 -4.54 12.00 -5.21
CA ILE A 71 -3.82 12.98 -6.03
C ILE A 71 -4.81 13.85 -6.80
N LYS A 72 -5.81 13.23 -7.46
CA LYS A 72 -6.85 13.98 -8.17
C LYS A 72 -7.54 14.99 -7.27
N ARG A 73 -8.01 14.55 -6.10
CA ARG A 73 -8.67 15.41 -5.11
C ARG A 73 -7.78 16.57 -4.64
N GLU A 74 -6.50 16.33 -4.40
CA GLU A 74 -5.60 17.37 -3.92
C GLU A 74 -5.26 18.40 -5.01
N LEU A 75 -5.11 17.96 -6.26
CA LEU A 75 -4.94 18.86 -7.40
C LEU A 75 -6.20 19.71 -7.64
N GLU A 76 -7.39 19.13 -7.52
CA GLU A 76 -8.67 19.84 -7.61
C GLU A 76 -8.80 20.93 -6.54
N LYS A 77 -8.41 20.65 -5.28
CA LYS A 77 -8.37 21.66 -4.21
C LYS A 77 -7.43 22.81 -4.52
N SER A 78 -6.36 22.53 -5.25
CA SER A 78 -5.37 23.52 -5.69
C SER A 78 -5.78 24.21 -7.02
N ASN A 79 -6.99 23.97 -7.51
CA ASN A 79 -7.47 24.43 -8.82
C ASN A 79 -6.60 23.99 -10.02
N ILE A 80 -5.95 22.83 -9.91
CA ILE A 80 -5.08 22.27 -10.94
C ILE A 80 -5.82 21.13 -11.64
N GLN A 81 -5.99 21.23 -12.96
CA GLN A 81 -6.55 20.16 -13.77
C GLN A 81 -5.49 19.16 -14.18
N SER A 82 -5.74 17.88 -13.92
CA SER A 82 -4.87 16.79 -14.37
C SER A 82 -4.98 16.58 -15.87
N LYS A 83 -3.84 16.61 -16.55
CA LYS A 83 -3.75 16.22 -17.98
C LYS A 83 -3.11 14.84 -18.09
N PHE A 84 -3.61 14.03 -19.02
CA PHE A 84 -3.06 12.69 -19.30
C PHE A 84 -2.71 12.57 -20.77
N ILE A 85 -1.56 11.98 -21.07
CA ILE A 85 -1.12 11.61 -22.40
C ILE A 85 -0.82 10.13 -22.40
N ARG A 86 -1.50 9.35 -23.23
CA ARG A 86 -1.34 7.88 -23.32
C ARG A 86 -1.44 7.17 -21.96
N GLY A 87 -2.35 7.63 -21.08
CA GLY A 87 -2.54 7.06 -19.74
C GLY A 87 -1.54 7.53 -18.68
N LEU A 88 -0.53 8.32 -19.04
CA LEU A 88 0.43 8.91 -18.12
C LEU A 88 0.03 10.33 -17.76
N ARG A 89 0.07 10.68 -16.48
CA ARG A 89 -0.19 12.05 -16.01
C ARG A 89 0.95 12.96 -16.44
N VAL A 90 0.62 14.07 -17.10
CA VAL A 90 1.58 15.16 -17.32
C VAL A 90 1.86 15.81 -15.98
N THR A 91 3.11 15.72 -15.53
CA THR A 91 3.51 16.13 -14.19
C THR A 91 4.66 17.11 -14.30
N ASP A 92 4.37 18.40 -14.11
CA ASP A 92 5.38 19.44 -14.01
C ASP A 92 6.01 19.48 -12.60
N LYS A 93 6.97 20.39 -12.39
CA LYS A 93 7.69 20.55 -11.11
C LYS A 93 6.78 20.92 -9.95
N HIS A 94 5.69 21.63 -10.18
CA HIS A 94 4.72 21.99 -9.15
C HIS A 94 3.82 20.81 -8.80
N ILE A 95 3.30 20.14 -9.83
CA ILE A 95 2.45 18.96 -9.67
C ILE A 95 3.19 17.82 -8.98
N ILE A 96 4.47 17.59 -9.31
CA ILE A 96 5.24 16.49 -8.70
C ILE A 96 5.36 16.62 -7.18
N ASN A 97 5.49 17.85 -6.66
CA ASN A 97 5.57 18.07 -5.23
C ASN A 97 4.25 17.71 -4.52
N ILE A 98 3.11 18.05 -5.13
CA ILE A 98 1.78 17.68 -4.62
C ILE A 98 1.61 16.15 -4.67
N VAL A 99 1.96 15.53 -5.79
CA VAL A 99 1.88 14.08 -5.96
C VAL A 99 2.71 13.36 -4.91
N GLU A 100 3.95 13.80 -4.70
CA GLU A 100 4.86 13.22 -3.72
C GLU A 100 4.32 13.34 -2.29
N SER A 101 3.87 14.53 -1.89
CA SER A 101 3.27 14.75 -0.56
C SER A 101 2.09 13.80 -0.34
N VAL A 102 1.16 13.72 -1.29
CA VAL A 102 -0.02 12.85 -1.20
C VAL A 102 0.35 11.38 -1.07
N LEU A 103 1.38 10.94 -1.80
CA LEU A 103 1.83 9.54 -1.72
C LEU A 103 2.53 9.22 -0.39
N ILE A 104 3.34 10.14 0.13
CA ILE A 104 3.98 10.01 1.44
C ILE A 104 2.95 9.98 2.56
N ASP A 105 1.96 10.89 2.53
CA ASP A 105 0.89 10.95 3.51
C ASP A 105 0.07 9.66 3.51
N PHE A 106 -0.27 9.15 2.32
CA PHE A 106 -1.00 7.90 2.21
C PHE A 106 -0.19 6.69 2.69
N ASN A 107 1.11 6.65 2.38
CA ASN A 107 2.01 5.64 2.92
C ASN A 107 2.02 5.68 4.45
N SER A 108 2.07 6.88 5.03
CA SER A 108 2.02 7.08 6.49
C SER A 108 0.70 6.62 7.09
N ASP A 109 -0.44 6.86 6.43
CA ASP A 109 -1.76 6.36 6.86
C ASP A 109 -1.76 4.82 6.95
N ILE A 110 -1.23 4.13 5.94
CA ILE A 110 -1.13 2.67 5.93
C ILE A 110 -0.25 2.17 7.09
N VAL A 111 0.94 2.75 7.23
CA VAL A 111 1.90 2.36 8.29
C VAL A 111 1.31 2.58 9.68
N ASN A 112 0.70 3.73 9.93
CA ASN A 112 0.09 4.05 11.22
C ASN A 112 -1.11 3.14 11.52
N SER A 113 -1.93 2.84 10.52
CA SER A 113 -3.07 1.92 10.67
C SER A 113 -2.62 0.50 11.01
N LEU A 114 -1.52 0.03 10.41
CA LEU A 114 -0.92 -1.27 10.73
C LEU A 114 -0.35 -1.28 12.15
N LYS A 115 0.38 -0.23 12.55
CA LYS A 115 0.93 -0.10 13.91
C LYS A 115 -0.17 -0.09 14.97
N ASN A 116 -1.29 0.59 14.70
CA ASN A 116 -2.46 0.61 15.60
C ASN A 116 -3.10 -0.78 15.78
N LYS A 117 -2.86 -1.71 14.85
CA LYS A 117 -3.25 -3.13 14.97
C LYS A 117 -2.14 -4.03 15.55
N GLY A 118 -1.05 -3.43 16.07
CA GLY A 118 0.07 -4.16 16.63
C GLY A 118 0.99 -4.80 15.59
N THR A 119 0.89 -4.41 14.33
CA THR A 119 1.73 -4.91 13.24
C THR A 119 2.98 -4.03 13.10
N SER A 120 4.17 -4.63 13.06
CA SER A 120 5.39 -3.92 12.73
C SER A 120 5.39 -3.54 11.25
N ALA A 121 5.48 -2.24 10.97
CA ALA A 121 5.46 -1.72 9.60
C ALA A 121 6.40 -0.53 9.45
N ILE A 122 7.06 -0.45 8.29
CA ILE A 122 7.94 0.66 7.92
C ILE A 122 7.52 1.24 6.57
N SER A 123 7.69 2.55 6.43
CA SER A 123 7.49 3.25 5.18
C SER A 123 8.74 3.13 4.31
N LEU A 124 8.56 2.84 3.02
CA LEU A 124 9.62 2.87 2.02
C LEU A 124 9.23 3.85 0.92
N HIS A 125 10.06 4.85 0.67
CA HIS A 125 9.90 5.80 -0.43
C HIS A 125 11.26 6.41 -0.81
N THR A 126 11.32 7.09 -1.96
CA THR A 126 12.57 7.59 -2.56
C THR A 126 13.37 8.55 -1.68
N LYS A 127 12.69 9.33 -0.84
CA LYS A 127 13.35 10.28 0.08
C LYS A 127 13.84 9.64 1.39
N ARG A 128 13.54 8.39 1.64
CA ARG A 128 13.96 7.71 2.87
C ARG A 128 15.23 6.91 2.63
N ASN A 129 16.35 7.42 3.15
CA ASN A 129 17.66 6.72 3.22
C ASN A 129 18.16 6.15 1.88
N ASN A 130 17.79 6.73 0.75
CA ASN A 130 18.16 6.27 -0.60
C ASN A 130 17.86 4.77 -0.85
N VAL A 131 16.87 4.20 -0.18
CA VAL A 131 16.48 2.79 -0.30
C VAL A 131 15.95 2.47 -1.70
N ILE A 132 15.28 3.45 -2.33
CA ILE A 132 14.72 3.29 -3.67
C ILE A 132 15.40 4.31 -4.59
N LYS A 133 16.01 3.81 -5.68
CA LYS A 133 16.51 4.63 -6.79
C LYS A 133 15.55 4.53 -7.97
N THR A 134 15.15 5.67 -8.52
CA THR A 134 14.27 5.72 -9.68
C THR A 134 14.97 6.35 -10.87
N LEU A 135 14.70 5.83 -12.07
CA LEU A 135 15.11 6.45 -13.34
C LEU A 135 13.90 7.19 -13.93
N SER A 136 14.14 8.41 -14.38
CA SER A 136 13.11 9.19 -15.08
C SER A 136 12.90 8.67 -16.50
N LEU A 137 11.65 8.57 -16.95
CA LEU A 137 11.30 8.26 -18.35
C LEU A 137 11.71 9.36 -19.35
N ILE A 138 12.16 10.52 -18.87
CA ILE A 138 12.59 11.65 -19.71
C ILE A 138 13.88 11.31 -20.48
N HIS A 139 14.60 10.29 -20.09
CA HIS A 139 15.87 9.88 -20.67
C HIS A 139 15.81 8.56 -21.47
N ILE A 140 14.60 8.11 -21.83
CA ILE A 140 14.38 6.94 -22.69
C ILE A 140 13.86 7.38 -24.05
#